data_b6742fe0d47e77eafc70aaaab1901aa1
#
_entry.id   b6742fe0d47e77eafc70aaaab1901aa1
#
_cell.length_a   1.000
_cell.length_b   1.000
_cell.length_c   1.000
_cell.angle_alpha   90.00
_cell.angle_beta   90.00
_cell.angle_gamma   90.00
#
_symmetry.space_group_name_H-M   'P 1'
#
loop_
_entity.id
_entity.type
_entity.pdbx_description
1 polymer ?
#
loop_
_entity_poly.entity_id
_entity_poly.type
_entity_poly.pdbx_seq_one_letter_code
_entity_poly.pdbx_strand_id
1 'polypeptide(L)'
;MSSRAARAAALGALVLPLAACATTIGATPAEDAANPDCAPVMLALPDVLAGDLDKAKTNAQATAAWGEPGAAVTLRCGVTPPGPSPDCQRVEAPAGAVDWIVEAGDDGTWRFTTYGREPAVEVVVPPSVTESHSTSFIGDLAQAVSNVPPTAQCS
;
A
#
# COMPACT_ATOMS: atom_id res chain seq x y z
N MET A 1 -74.07 9.41 20.19
CA MET A 1 -73.24 9.16 18.98
C MET A 1 -71.81 9.37 19.37
N SER A 2 -71.06 8.28 19.59
CA SER A 2 -69.66 8.34 20.15
C SER A 2 -68.61 8.22 19.06
N SER A 3 -67.84 9.28 18.84
CA SER A 3 -66.70 9.22 17.92
C SER A 3 -65.45 8.72 18.67
N ARG A 4 -64.99 7.52 18.30
CA ARG A 4 -63.70 6.95 18.75
C ARG A 4 -62.59 7.46 17.85
N ALA A 5 -61.72 8.34 18.39
CA ALA A 5 -60.50 8.76 17.75
C ALA A 5 -59.45 7.66 17.90
N ALA A 6 -59.01 7.05 16.78
CA ALA A 6 -57.91 6.10 16.71
C ALA A 6 -56.59 6.88 16.75
N ARG A 7 -55.77 6.64 17.78
CA ARG A 7 -54.40 7.14 17.87
C ARG A 7 -53.49 6.15 17.15
N ALA A 8 -52.95 6.54 15.98
CA ALA A 8 -51.88 5.83 15.30
C ALA A 8 -50.56 6.15 15.97
N ALA A 9 -49.94 5.17 16.62
CA ALA A 9 -48.58 5.27 17.14
C ALA A 9 -47.60 4.96 16.01
N ALA A 10 -46.88 5.98 15.54
CA ALA A 10 -45.79 5.80 14.59
C ALA A 10 -44.55 5.33 15.35
N LEU A 11 -44.16 4.05 15.18
CA LEU A 11 -42.83 3.56 15.61
C LEU A 11 -41.77 4.09 14.63
N GLY A 12 -41.03 5.10 15.05
CA GLY A 12 -39.81 5.55 14.36
C GLY A 12 -38.69 4.55 14.58
N ALA A 13 -38.30 3.81 13.54
CA ALA A 13 -37.11 2.96 13.58
C ALA A 13 -35.86 3.84 13.61
N LEU A 14 -35.17 3.85 14.75
CA LEU A 14 -33.89 4.53 14.94
C LEU A 14 -32.82 3.66 14.25
N VAL A 15 -32.41 4.04 13.04
CA VAL A 15 -31.30 3.42 12.33
C VAL A 15 -30.00 4.04 12.92
N LEU A 16 -29.33 3.30 13.80
CA LEU A 16 -27.99 3.65 14.26
C LEU A 16 -26.99 3.39 13.12
N PRO A 17 -26.19 4.38 12.69
CA PRO A 17 -25.10 4.13 11.77
C PRO A 17 -24.02 3.31 12.51
N LEU A 18 -23.74 2.08 12.05
CA LEU A 18 -22.54 1.36 12.43
C LEU A 18 -21.36 2.14 11.84
N ALA A 19 -20.69 2.94 12.66
CA ALA A 19 -19.37 3.47 12.32
C ALA A 19 -18.40 2.29 12.27
N ALA A 20 -18.14 1.76 11.07
CA ALA A 20 -17.05 0.81 10.86
C ALA A 20 -15.75 1.54 11.20
N CYS A 21 -15.13 1.19 12.33
CA CYS A 21 -13.78 1.64 12.66
C CYS A 21 -12.83 1.04 11.63
N ALA A 22 -12.43 1.83 10.64
CA ALA A 22 -11.38 1.41 9.71
C ALA A 22 -10.09 1.21 10.51
N THR A 23 -9.58 -0.01 10.50
CA THR A 23 -8.33 -0.38 11.16
C THR A 23 -7.17 0.42 10.56
N THR A 24 -6.33 1.01 11.42
CA THR A 24 -5.14 1.74 10.99
C THR A 24 -3.92 0.85 11.21
N ILE A 25 -3.13 0.64 10.15
CA ILE A 25 -1.88 -0.11 10.21
C ILE A 25 -0.76 0.84 10.63
N GLY A 26 -0.03 0.46 11.68
CA GLY A 26 1.13 1.20 12.13
C GLY A 26 2.25 1.14 11.08
N ALA A 27 2.76 2.30 10.69
CA ALA A 27 3.87 2.41 9.75
C ALA A 27 4.92 3.40 10.25
N THR A 28 6.17 3.20 9.83
CA THR A 28 7.28 4.12 10.12
C THR A 28 7.59 4.90 8.84
N PRO A 29 7.58 6.24 8.87
CA PRO A 29 7.91 7.03 7.69
C PRO A 29 9.37 6.82 7.29
N ALA A 30 9.69 7.03 6.02
CA ALA A 30 11.05 7.08 5.54
C ALA A 30 11.75 8.37 5.97
N GLU A 31 13.07 8.42 5.86
CA GLU A 31 13.87 9.59 6.26
C GLU A 31 13.48 10.84 5.48
N ASP A 32 13.18 10.69 4.18
CA ASP A 32 12.75 11.76 3.28
C ASP A 32 11.26 11.64 2.90
N ALA A 33 10.41 11.23 3.85
CA ALA A 33 8.97 11.09 3.65
C ALA A 33 8.27 12.41 3.29
N ALA A 34 8.91 13.56 3.56
CA ALA A 34 8.41 14.88 3.21
C ALA A 34 8.73 15.31 1.77
N ASN A 35 9.47 14.49 1.01
CA ASN A 35 9.82 14.78 -0.38
C ASN A 35 8.55 14.99 -1.22
N PRO A 36 8.44 16.13 -1.93
CA PRO A 36 7.25 16.42 -2.72
C PRO A 36 7.02 15.41 -3.86
N ASP A 37 8.07 14.76 -4.36
CA ASP A 37 7.97 13.77 -5.43
C ASP A 37 7.38 12.43 -4.95
N CYS A 38 7.23 12.23 -3.63
CA CYS A 38 6.45 11.13 -3.09
C CYS A 38 4.93 11.32 -3.29
N ALA A 39 4.43 12.55 -3.37
CA ALA A 39 3.00 12.80 -3.48
C ALA A 39 2.35 12.16 -4.73
N PRO A 40 2.87 12.30 -5.95
CA PRO A 40 2.32 11.63 -7.11
C PRO A 40 2.40 10.10 -7.03
N VAL A 41 3.43 9.53 -6.37
CA VAL A 41 3.51 8.09 -6.10
C VAL A 41 2.34 7.67 -5.23
N MET A 42 2.15 8.33 -4.09
CA MET A 42 1.10 7.98 -3.11
C MET A 42 -0.31 8.11 -3.68
N LEU A 43 -0.55 9.09 -4.55
CA LEU A 43 -1.84 9.32 -5.21
C LEU A 43 -2.16 8.28 -6.28
N ALA A 44 -1.15 7.67 -6.90
CA ALA A 44 -1.31 6.68 -7.96
C ALA A 44 -1.30 5.22 -7.44
N LEU A 45 -1.18 5.01 -6.12
CA LEU A 45 -1.21 3.67 -5.54
C LEU A 45 -2.58 3.02 -5.70
N PRO A 46 -2.63 1.71 -6.05
CA PRO A 46 -3.88 0.99 -6.22
C PRO A 46 -4.64 0.83 -4.90
N ASP A 47 -5.97 0.76 -4.98
CA ASP A 47 -6.83 0.48 -3.81
C ASP A 47 -6.82 -1.01 -3.43
N VAL A 48 -6.50 -1.89 -4.37
CA VAL A 48 -6.35 -3.33 -4.16
C VAL A 48 -5.00 -3.77 -4.71
N LEU A 49 -4.24 -4.54 -3.93
CA LEU A 49 -2.96 -5.13 -4.33
C LEU A 49 -3.09 -6.66 -4.38
N ALA A 50 -2.33 -7.31 -5.25
CA ALA A 50 -2.34 -8.78 -5.40
C ALA A 50 -3.74 -9.39 -5.72
N GLY A 51 -4.71 -8.56 -6.13
CA GLY A 51 -6.06 -8.95 -6.52
C GLY A 51 -7.09 -8.96 -5.39
N ASP A 52 -6.69 -9.03 -4.11
CA ASP A 52 -7.60 -9.15 -2.96
C ASP A 52 -7.11 -8.48 -1.66
N LEU A 53 -5.93 -7.89 -1.65
CA LEU A 53 -5.44 -7.14 -0.49
C LEU A 53 -5.93 -5.70 -0.58
N ASP A 54 -6.94 -5.36 0.22
CA ASP A 54 -7.49 -4.01 0.27
C ASP A 54 -6.53 -3.03 0.94
N LYS A 55 -6.50 -1.79 0.42
CA LYS A 55 -5.71 -0.71 0.98
C LYS A 55 -6.25 -0.27 2.33
N ALA A 56 -5.39 -0.29 3.33
CA ALA A 56 -5.69 0.14 4.69
C ALA A 56 -5.13 1.54 4.98
N LYS A 57 -5.66 2.19 6.01
CA LYS A 57 -5.10 3.46 6.50
C LYS A 57 -3.78 3.21 7.22
N THR A 58 -2.84 4.13 7.07
CA THR A 58 -1.58 4.17 7.84
C THR A 58 -1.53 5.42 8.71
N ASN A 59 -0.65 5.42 9.71
CA ASN A 59 -0.48 6.53 10.65
C ASN A 59 0.78 7.37 10.39
N ALA A 60 1.45 7.18 9.25
CA ALA A 60 2.70 7.87 8.93
C ALA A 60 2.68 8.46 7.52
N GLN A 61 3.44 9.55 7.35
CA GLN A 61 3.55 10.27 6.07
C GLN A 61 4.23 9.42 5.00
N ALA A 62 3.77 9.55 3.76
CA ALA A 62 4.26 8.85 2.58
C ALA A 62 4.36 7.33 2.78
N THR A 63 3.37 6.75 3.47
CA THR A 63 3.22 5.32 3.69
C THR A 63 1.88 4.82 3.21
N ALA A 64 1.84 3.57 2.79
CA ALA A 64 0.62 2.84 2.46
C ALA A 64 0.71 1.40 2.96
N ALA A 65 -0.43 0.75 3.11
CA ALA A 65 -0.50 -0.65 3.49
C ALA A 65 -1.68 -1.33 2.80
N TRP A 66 -1.57 -2.62 2.54
CA TRP A 66 -2.63 -3.47 1.98
C TRP A 66 -2.72 -4.76 2.77
N GLY A 67 -3.93 -5.12 3.18
CA GLY A 67 -4.23 -6.28 4.01
C GLY A 67 -4.59 -5.91 5.44
N GLU A 68 -4.44 -6.86 6.36
CA GLU A 68 -4.87 -6.76 7.75
C GLU A 68 -3.69 -6.48 8.69
N PRO A 69 -3.93 -5.90 9.88
CA PRO A 69 -2.88 -5.72 10.88
C PRO A 69 -2.12 -7.02 11.18
N GLY A 70 -0.78 -6.99 11.08
CA GLY A 70 0.08 -8.16 11.26
C GLY A 70 0.27 -9.04 10.01
N ALA A 71 -0.49 -8.79 8.94
CA ALA A 71 -0.42 -9.51 7.67
C ALA A 71 -0.56 -8.55 6.48
N ALA A 72 0.04 -7.36 6.57
CA ALA A 72 -0.08 -6.34 5.55
C ALA A 72 1.23 -6.16 4.78
N VAL A 73 1.11 -6.00 3.46
CA VAL A 73 2.15 -5.39 2.64
C VAL A 73 2.24 -3.92 3.02
N THR A 74 3.43 -3.41 3.28
CA THR A 74 3.65 -2.00 3.58
C THR A 74 4.55 -1.35 2.55
N LEU A 75 4.26 -0.09 2.23
CA LEU A 75 5.05 0.75 1.33
C LEU A 75 5.42 2.04 2.04
N ARG A 76 6.64 2.52 1.81
CA ARG A 76 7.07 3.86 2.17
C ARG A 76 7.88 4.50 1.07
N CYS A 77 7.63 5.76 0.80
CA CYS A 77 8.35 6.58 -0.16
C CYS A 77 9.31 7.54 0.57
N GLY A 78 10.48 7.79 -0.01
CA GLY A 78 11.50 8.64 0.57
C GLY A 78 12.59 7.88 1.32
N VAL A 79 12.78 6.59 1.03
CA VAL A 79 13.94 5.86 1.54
C VAL A 79 15.21 6.27 0.77
N THR A 80 16.35 6.10 1.40
CA THR A 80 17.63 6.33 0.74
C THR A 80 17.76 5.45 -0.50
N PRO A 81 18.03 6.01 -1.70
CA PRO A 81 18.22 5.20 -2.89
C PRO A 81 19.36 4.20 -2.73
N PRO A 82 19.14 2.91 -3.04
CA PRO A 82 20.18 1.89 -2.94
C PRO A 82 21.22 2.06 -4.04
N GLY A 83 22.46 1.64 -3.76
CA GLY A 83 23.52 1.51 -4.75
C GLY A 83 23.30 0.31 -5.69
N PRO A 84 24.17 0.15 -6.71
CA PRO A 84 24.17 -1.03 -7.57
C PRO A 84 24.29 -2.33 -6.75
N SER A 85 23.51 -3.34 -7.10
CA SER A 85 23.48 -4.62 -6.40
C SER A 85 23.30 -5.79 -7.40
N PRO A 86 23.90 -6.96 -7.15
CA PRO A 86 23.59 -8.18 -7.90
C PRO A 86 22.15 -8.67 -7.72
N ASP A 87 21.49 -8.20 -6.66
CA ASP A 87 20.08 -8.52 -6.36
C ASP A 87 19.10 -7.59 -7.10
N CYS A 88 19.61 -6.79 -8.05
CA CYS A 88 18.79 -5.94 -8.90
C CYS A 88 17.98 -6.77 -9.89
N GLN A 89 16.65 -6.63 -9.83
CA GLN A 89 15.72 -7.35 -10.70
C GLN A 89 14.80 -6.37 -11.42
N ARG A 90 14.71 -6.53 -12.74
CA ARG A 90 13.79 -5.77 -13.57
C ARG A 90 12.45 -6.48 -13.63
N VAL A 91 11.40 -5.79 -13.21
CA VAL A 91 10.01 -6.27 -13.26
C VAL A 91 9.26 -5.55 -14.35
N GLU A 92 8.84 -6.29 -15.37
CA GLU A 92 8.00 -5.78 -16.46
C GLU A 92 6.53 -5.74 -16.03
N ALA A 93 5.86 -4.64 -16.32
CA ALA A 93 4.43 -4.46 -16.05
C ALA A 93 3.77 -3.66 -17.18
N PRO A 94 2.43 -3.69 -17.32
CA PRO A 94 1.73 -2.92 -18.35
C PRO A 94 2.00 -1.41 -18.31
N ALA A 95 2.25 -0.87 -17.13
CA ALA A 95 2.60 0.54 -16.93
C ALA A 95 4.07 0.88 -17.19
N GLY A 96 4.88 -0.11 -17.54
CA GLY A 96 6.32 0.02 -17.76
C GLY A 96 7.14 -0.81 -16.77
N ALA A 97 8.43 -0.93 -17.05
CA ALA A 97 9.35 -1.68 -16.21
C ALA A 97 9.81 -0.87 -15.00
N VAL A 98 9.97 -1.56 -13.88
CA VAL A 98 10.59 -1.01 -12.66
C VAL A 98 11.71 -1.92 -12.22
N ASP A 99 12.86 -1.33 -11.91
CA ASP A 99 14.02 -2.03 -11.39
C ASP A 99 13.98 -1.98 -9.85
N TRP A 100 14.13 -3.15 -9.22
CA TRP A 100 14.06 -3.34 -7.79
C TRP A 100 15.30 -4.03 -7.26
N ILE A 101 15.84 -3.57 -6.15
CA ILE A 101 16.72 -4.37 -5.31
C ILE A 101 15.83 -5.26 -4.47
N VAL A 102 16.04 -6.58 -4.54
CA VAL A 102 15.18 -7.57 -3.89
C VAL A 102 15.96 -8.31 -2.82
N GLU A 103 15.52 -8.18 -1.59
CA GLU A 103 16.17 -8.80 -0.43
C GLU A 103 15.18 -9.75 0.25
N ALA A 104 15.62 -10.99 0.49
CA ALA A 104 14.89 -11.97 1.28
C ALA A 104 15.49 -12.04 2.68
N GLY A 105 14.69 -11.74 3.69
CA GLY A 105 15.07 -11.89 5.08
C GLY A 105 15.02 -13.36 5.54
N ASP A 106 15.84 -13.72 6.52
CA ASP A 106 15.88 -15.06 7.13
C ASP A 106 14.55 -15.45 7.80
N ASP A 107 13.74 -14.46 8.14
CA ASP A 107 12.40 -14.60 8.72
C ASP A 107 11.29 -14.81 7.67
N GLY A 108 11.64 -14.87 6.38
CA GLY A 108 10.70 -14.98 5.27
C GLY A 108 10.08 -13.66 4.81
N THR A 109 10.51 -12.53 5.35
CA THR A 109 10.12 -11.20 4.89
C THR A 109 10.84 -10.86 3.60
N TRP A 110 10.12 -10.33 2.61
CA TRP A 110 10.71 -9.80 1.38
C TRP A 110 10.70 -8.28 1.41
N ARG A 111 11.81 -7.69 0.98
CA ARG A 111 11.96 -6.24 0.83
C ARG A 111 12.31 -5.93 -0.62
N PHE A 112 11.58 -4.98 -1.18
CA PHE A 112 11.78 -4.46 -2.53
C PHE A 112 12.07 -2.97 -2.41
N THR A 113 13.23 -2.52 -2.91
CA THR A 113 13.56 -1.10 -2.95
C THR A 113 13.82 -0.69 -4.39
N THR A 114 13.16 0.36 -4.87
CA THR A 114 13.35 0.82 -6.25
C THR A 114 14.80 1.22 -6.49
N TYR A 115 15.37 0.73 -7.62
CA TYR A 115 16.71 1.08 -8.06
C TYR A 115 16.66 2.22 -9.08
N GLY A 116 17.62 3.14 -8.97
CA GLY A 116 17.77 4.26 -9.90
C GLY A 116 16.65 5.29 -9.83
N ARG A 117 15.92 5.40 -8.73
CA ARG A 117 14.87 6.41 -8.52
C ARG A 117 15.11 7.18 -7.24
N GLU A 118 14.86 8.49 -7.27
CA GLU A 118 15.00 9.38 -6.12
C GLU A 118 13.83 10.38 -6.10
N PRO A 119 12.94 10.34 -5.08
CA PRO A 119 13.00 9.47 -3.89
C PRO A 119 12.80 7.99 -4.23
N ALA A 120 13.46 7.10 -3.48
CA ALA A 120 13.23 5.67 -3.64
C ALA A 120 11.99 5.22 -2.84
N VAL A 121 11.37 4.14 -3.34
CA VAL A 121 10.21 3.51 -2.72
C VAL A 121 10.62 2.14 -2.18
N GLU A 122 10.26 1.84 -0.95
CA GLU A 122 10.45 0.54 -0.34
C GLU A 122 9.11 -0.15 -0.12
N VAL A 123 9.05 -1.44 -0.42
CA VAL A 123 7.91 -2.31 -0.15
C VAL A 123 8.37 -3.48 0.70
N VAL A 124 7.66 -3.75 1.79
CA VAL A 124 7.93 -4.88 2.68
C VAL A 124 6.75 -5.84 2.64
N VAL A 125 7.04 -7.09 2.33
CA VAL A 125 6.06 -8.18 2.23
C VAL A 125 6.33 -9.20 3.33
N PRO A 126 5.45 -9.34 4.33
CA PRO A 126 5.64 -10.29 5.41
C PRO A 126 5.38 -11.73 4.95
N PRO A 127 5.93 -12.76 5.64
CA PRO A 127 5.74 -14.16 5.30
C PRO A 127 4.27 -14.58 5.28
N SER A 128 3.42 -14.01 6.13
CA SER A 128 1.97 -14.26 6.15
C SER A 128 1.27 -13.91 4.83
N VAL A 129 1.82 -13.00 4.05
CA VAL A 129 1.31 -12.67 2.70
C VAL A 129 1.88 -13.66 1.68
N THR A 130 3.16 -13.99 1.74
CA THR A 130 3.80 -14.90 0.77
C THR A 130 3.37 -16.35 0.89
N GLU A 131 2.73 -16.75 2.00
CA GLU A 131 2.09 -18.06 2.16
C GLU A 131 0.94 -18.28 1.16
N SER A 132 0.27 -17.22 0.72
CA SER A 132 -0.90 -17.27 -0.16
C SER A 132 -0.74 -16.47 -1.46
N HIS A 133 0.21 -15.55 -1.54
CA HIS A 133 0.42 -14.65 -2.68
C HIS A 133 1.85 -14.76 -3.22
N SER A 134 1.96 -14.79 -4.55
CA SER A 134 3.25 -14.60 -5.22
C SER A 134 3.68 -13.15 -5.12
N THR A 135 4.97 -12.89 -4.89
CA THR A 135 5.54 -11.54 -4.87
C THR A 135 5.51 -10.83 -6.23
N SER A 136 5.07 -11.52 -7.31
CA SER A 136 4.90 -10.91 -8.64
C SER A 136 3.93 -9.72 -8.67
N PHE A 137 3.06 -9.59 -7.66
CA PHE A 137 2.16 -8.43 -7.51
C PHE A 137 2.92 -7.10 -7.35
N ILE A 138 4.24 -7.14 -7.09
CA ILE A 138 5.05 -5.91 -7.06
C ILE A 138 4.92 -5.11 -8.36
N GLY A 139 4.60 -5.78 -9.47
CA GLY A 139 4.30 -5.16 -10.76
C GLY A 139 3.05 -4.26 -10.74
N ASP A 140 2.09 -4.48 -9.84
CA ASP A 140 0.89 -3.67 -9.69
C ASP A 140 1.22 -2.23 -9.23
N LEU A 141 2.40 -2.06 -8.63
CA LEU A 141 2.90 -0.75 -8.17
C LEU A 141 3.61 0.05 -9.26
N ALA A 142 3.85 -0.54 -10.44
CA ALA A 142 4.62 0.09 -11.51
C ALA A 142 4.04 1.45 -11.95
N GLN A 143 2.69 1.57 -12.02
CA GLN A 143 2.03 2.83 -12.37
C GLN A 143 2.38 3.94 -11.37
N ALA A 144 2.35 3.63 -10.08
CA ALA A 144 2.65 4.58 -9.02
C ALA A 144 4.14 4.97 -9.01
N VAL A 145 5.02 3.97 -9.02
CA VAL A 145 6.47 4.16 -8.99
C VAL A 145 7.00 4.90 -10.23
N SER A 146 6.34 4.75 -11.37
CA SER A 146 6.73 5.43 -12.63
C SER A 146 6.59 6.96 -12.56
N ASN A 147 5.91 7.51 -11.54
CA ASN A 147 5.87 8.96 -11.31
C ASN A 147 7.24 9.52 -10.87
N VAL A 148 8.16 8.68 -10.40
CA VAL A 148 9.57 9.06 -10.18
C VAL A 148 10.38 8.54 -11.36
N PRO A 149 10.93 9.41 -12.24
CA PRO A 149 11.73 8.96 -13.39
C PRO A 149 12.98 8.18 -12.99
N PRO A 150 13.36 7.12 -13.73
CA PRO A 150 14.59 6.40 -13.45
C PRO A 150 15.83 7.18 -13.92
N THR A 151 16.88 7.19 -13.12
CA THR A 151 18.20 7.74 -13.42
C THR A 151 19.25 6.66 -13.67
N ALA A 152 18.95 5.40 -13.28
CA ALA A 152 19.77 4.22 -13.50
C ALA A 152 18.89 2.98 -13.70
N GLN A 153 19.46 1.89 -14.20
CA GLN A 153 18.77 0.62 -14.47
C GLN A 153 19.63 -0.55 -14.02
N CYS A 154 19.01 -1.70 -13.75
CA CYS A 154 19.71 -2.96 -13.54
C CYS A 154 20.59 -3.29 -14.75
N SER A 155 21.82 -3.74 -14.51
CA SER A 155 22.83 -4.09 -15.54
C SER A 155 23.00 -5.60 -15.63
#